data_72a36bad2a5f9ead8b31933c56968926
#
_entry.id   72a36bad2a5f9ead8b31933c56968926
#
_cell.length_a   1.000
_cell.length_b   1.000
_cell.length_c   1.000
_cell.angle_alpha   90.00
_cell.angle_beta   90.00
_cell.angle_gamma   90.00
#
_symmetry.space_group_name_H-M   'P 1'
#
loop_
_entity.id
_entity.type
_entity.pdbx_description
1 polymer ?
#
loop_
_entity_poly.entity_id
_entity_poly.type
_entity_poly.pdbx_seq_one_letter_code
_entity_poly.pdbx_strand_id
1 'polypeptide(L)'
;MAELSSGVLAPTVADGGAPLARITAGTPSLLRAINERTVLDLIDRRGPLSRAQVARVSGLSKPTVSLALAGLLDARLVREVGRSRGERGPTAVLYELNPSAGWVVGIDVGRNWVRAALADIAGKIVARRDERARVASQRSLVGQIGSIAHLLVGEAGLQWSQVTHAAVGSPGVFDPARGYVAMAPNLPGWGRHGLVEAVREQLGSDVTFENDVNLAALAERDHGLGRSVRNFVLLSIGTGIGLALVIDGQLRRGAHGAAGEIAYLPIGPRDPKDPVNRRRGTFEEAAAAAGIVREAQRLGMRPPLSAEVVFSAARRGNRTAQRVVEMEAERLALAIATITPVLDPELVILGGGVGRSADLLLEPIDHELRQLMPFKPKVVVSPLGDDAVVQGAIAIALESARERVFARPVRLLQQVTA
;
A
#
# COMPACT_ATOMS: atom_id res chain seq x y z
N MET A 1 31.63 43.34 42.55
CA MET A 1 32.77 43.14 41.62
C MET A 1 33.23 41.73 41.77
N ALA A 2 32.89 40.87 40.81
CA ALA A 2 33.52 39.57 40.54
C ALA A 2 33.15 39.20 39.13
N GLU A 3 34.16 39.21 38.27
CA GLU A 3 34.05 38.89 36.84
C GLU A 3 33.78 37.41 36.65
N LEU A 4 32.76 37.10 35.85
CA LEU A 4 32.51 35.78 35.32
C LEU A 4 33.10 35.68 33.90
N SER A 5 34.24 35.00 33.81
CA SER A 5 34.95 34.61 32.61
C SER A 5 34.12 33.60 31.83
N SER A 6 33.71 33.96 30.61
CA SER A 6 33.07 33.11 29.63
C SER A 6 34.10 32.27 28.89
N GLY A 7 34.18 30.98 29.23
CA GLY A 7 34.90 29.98 28.44
C GLY A 7 33.99 29.36 27.41
N VAL A 8 34.06 29.81 26.16
CA VAL A 8 33.44 29.14 25.02
C VAL A 8 34.38 28.03 24.56
N LEU A 9 34.02 26.78 24.84
CA LEU A 9 34.67 25.61 24.27
C LEU A 9 34.08 25.40 22.85
N ALA A 10 34.90 25.63 21.84
CA ALA A 10 34.63 25.23 20.47
C ALA A 10 34.67 23.70 20.35
N PRO A 11 33.71 23.06 19.62
CA PRO A 11 33.81 21.65 19.36
C PRO A 11 34.90 21.37 18.35
N THR A 12 35.89 20.59 18.73
CA THR A 12 36.87 19.97 17.82
C THR A 12 36.12 19.02 16.87
N VAL A 13 36.06 19.37 15.61
CA VAL A 13 35.61 18.47 14.53
C VAL A 13 36.70 17.42 14.34
N ALA A 14 36.45 16.20 14.77
CA ALA A 14 37.28 15.06 14.39
C ALA A 14 37.07 14.79 12.88
N ASP A 15 38.14 15.05 12.13
CA ASP A 15 38.25 14.75 10.71
C ASP A 15 38.42 13.22 10.54
N GLY A 16 37.27 12.52 10.57
CA GLY A 16 37.11 11.10 10.25
C GLY A 16 36.50 10.97 8.85
N GLY A 17 37.15 11.49 7.84
CA GLY A 17 36.77 11.27 6.46
C GLY A 17 36.82 9.80 6.09
N ALA A 18 35.66 9.13 6.12
CA ALA A 18 35.51 7.86 5.41
C ALA A 18 35.94 8.09 3.96
N PRO A 19 36.79 7.22 3.36
CA PRO A 19 37.23 7.41 1.99
C PRO A 19 36.00 7.42 1.10
N LEU A 20 35.78 8.54 0.38
CA LEU A 20 34.83 8.63 -0.71
C LEU A 20 35.06 7.41 -1.60
N ALA A 21 34.04 6.52 -1.69
CA ALA A 21 34.10 5.38 -2.57
C ALA A 21 34.54 5.89 -3.94
N ARG A 22 35.73 5.47 -4.40
CA ARG A 22 36.23 5.77 -5.74
C ARG A 22 35.11 5.39 -6.70
N ILE A 23 34.58 6.37 -7.42
CA ILE A 23 33.73 6.15 -8.60
C ILE A 23 34.63 5.38 -9.56
N THR A 24 34.55 4.07 -9.57
CA THR A 24 35.23 3.23 -10.55
C THR A 24 34.69 3.64 -11.89
N ALA A 25 35.58 4.10 -12.78
CA ALA A 25 35.24 4.42 -14.17
C ALA A 25 34.41 3.27 -14.74
N GLY A 26 33.24 3.57 -15.33
CA GLY A 26 32.27 2.56 -15.73
C GLY A 26 32.87 1.49 -16.60
N THR A 27 32.99 0.29 -16.05
CA THR A 27 33.45 -0.87 -16.83
C THR A 27 32.44 -1.18 -17.95
N PRO A 28 32.83 -1.73 -19.08
CA PRO A 28 31.90 -2.12 -20.16
C PRO A 28 30.74 -3.00 -19.63
N SER A 29 30.99 -3.84 -18.62
CA SER A 29 29.96 -4.64 -17.95
C SER A 29 28.94 -3.79 -17.17
N LEU A 30 29.38 -2.75 -16.47
CA LEU A 30 28.48 -1.85 -15.74
C LEU A 30 27.60 -1.04 -16.71
N LEU A 31 28.18 -0.53 -17.81
CA LEU A 31 27.42 0.16 -18.86
C LEU A 31 26.39 -0.76 -19.52
N ARG A 32 26.75 -2.01 -19.76
CA ARG A 32 25.81 -3.02 -20.27
C ARG A 32 24.64 -3.24 -19.30
N ALA A 33 24.92 -3.42 -18.02
CA ALA A 33 23.90 -3.62 -16.99
C ALA A 33 22.96 -2.41 -16.85
N ILE A 34 23.50 -1.19 -16.93
CA ILE A 34 22.69 0.05 -16.93
C ILE A 34 21.78 0.10 -18.16
N ASN A 35 22.30 -0.25 -19.35
CA ASN A 35 21.51 -0.27 -20.58
C ASN A 35 20.41 -1.34 -20.53
N GLU A 36 20.72 -2.56 -20.06
CA GLU A 36 19.75 -3.64 -19.87
C GLU A 36 18.65 -3.21 -18.88
N ARG A 37 19.03 -2.57 -17.77
CA ARG A 37 18.06 -2.03 -16.80
C ARG A 37 17.18 -0.95 -17.43
N THR A 38 17.74 -0.02 -18.16
CA THR A 38 17.00 1.07 -18.83
C THR A 38 15.98 0.50 -19.83
N VAL A 39 16.39 -0.48 -20.63
CA VAL A 39 15.51 -1.14 -21.60
C VAL A 39 14.39 -1.91 -20.91
N LEU A 40 14.71 -2.65 -19.85
CA LEU A 40 13.75 -3.43 -19.07
C LEU A 40 12.70 -2.54 -18.38
N ASP A 41 13.13 -1.47 -17.71
CA ASP A 41 12.24 -0.49 -17.08
C ASP A 41 11.29 0.18 -18.10
N LEU A 42 11.78 0.42 -19.30
CA LEU A 42 10.97 1.00 -20.37
C LEU A 42 9.90 0.02 -20.88
N ILE A 43 10.28 -1.26 -21.07
CA ILE A 43 9.36 -2.32 -21.48
C ILE A 43 8.32 -2.57 -20.40
N ASP A 44 8.71 -2.60 -19.12
CA ASP A 44 7.78 -2.77 -18.00
C ASP A 44 6.72 -1.65 -17.95
N ARG A 45 7.14 -0.40 -18.14
CA ARG A 45 6.24 0.76 -18.03
C ARG A 45 5.36 1.00 -19.28
N ARG A 46 5.81 0.62 -20.47
CA ARG A 46 5.19 1.01 -21.74
C ARG A 46 4.96 -0.13 -22.71
N GLY A 47 5.49 -1.33 -22.44
CA GLY A 47 5.43 -2.45 -23.35
C GLY A 47 4.02 -2.85 -23.79
N PRO A 48 3.89 -3.63 -24.87
CA PRO A 48 4.97 -4.16 -25.72
C PRO A 48 5.61 -3.11 -26.64
N LEU A 49 6.92 -3.15 -26.79
CA LEU A 49 7.69 -2.18 -27.61
C LEU A 49 8.60 -2.89 -28.61
N SER A 50 8.74 -2.30 -29.81
CA SER A 50 9.76 -2.73 -30.78
C SER A 50 11.13 -2.13 -30.46
N ARG A 51 12.21 -2.73 -31.00
CA ARG A 51 13.59 -2.20 -30.86
C ARG A 51 13.73 -0.73 -31.26
N ALA A 52 13.02 -0.33 -32.34
CA ALA A 52 13.04 1.04 -32.80
C ALA A 52 12.34 2.00 -31.82
N GLN A 53 11.22 1.58 -31.23
CA GLN A 53 10.52 2.35 -30.21
C GLN A 53 11.36 2.48 -28.93
N VAL A 54 11.98 1.37 -28.48
CA VAL A 54 12.89 1.38 -27.32
C VAL A 54 14.05 2.37 -27.58
N ALA A 55 14.73 2.27 -28.73
CA ALA A 55 15.82 3.19 -29.09
C ALA A 55 15.40 4.66 -29.09
N ARG A 56 14.23 4.95 -29.67
CA ARG A 56 13.69 6.32 -29.76
C ARG A 56 13.38 6.89 -28.38
N VAL A 57 12.79 6.09 -27.49
CA VAL A 57 12.35 6.57 -26.18
C VAL A 57 13.50 6.63 -25.17
N SER A 58 14.41 5.66 -25.21
CA SER A 58 15.56 5.59 -24.30
C SER A 58 16.72 6.52 -24.69
N GLY A 59 16.77 6.98 -25.95
CA GLY A 59 17.93 7.70 -26.49
C GLY A 59 19.16 6.81 -26.77
N LEU A 60 19.05 5.49 -26.53
CA LEU A 60 20.12 4.54 -26.78
C LEU A 60 20.27 4.25 -28.28
N SER A 61 21.51 3.93 -28.71
CA SER A 61 21.76 3.52 -30.11
C SER A 61 21.06 2.19 -30.42
N LYS A 62 20.67 1.99 -31.69
CA LYS A 62 20.05 0.71 -32.11
C LYS A 62 20.90 -0.53 -31.81
N PRO A 63 22.24 -0.53 -32.01
CA PRO A 63 23.11 -1.64 -31.59
C PRO A 63 23.06 -1.88 -30.08
N THR A 64 23.11 -0.83 -29.26
CA THR A 64 23.04 -0.92 -27.81
C THR A 64 21.71 -1.56 -27.35
N VAL A 65 20.58 -1.12 -27.90
CA VAL A 65 19.27 -1.73 -27.62
C VAL A 65 19.21 -3.19 -28.04
N SER A 66 19.79 -3.55 -29.22
CA SER A 66 19.82 -4.92 -29.68
C SER A 66 20.63 -5.84 -28.75
N LEU A 67 21.76 -5.34 -28.25
CA LEU A 67 22.60 -6.08 -27.29
C LEU A 67 21.89 -6.24 -25.93
N ALA A 68 21.26 -5.18 -25.43
CA ALA A 68 20.50 -5.21 -24.19
C ALA A 68 19.30 -6.20 -24.26
N LEU A 69 18.52 -6.14 -25.35
CA LEU A 69 17.40 -7.05 -25.57
C LEU A 69 17.87 -8.52 -25.69
N ALA A 70 19.01 -8.79 -26.34
CA ALA A 70 19.56 -10.13 -26.41
C ALA A 70 19.90 -10.66 -25.00
N GLY A 71 20.56 -9.87 -24.15
CA GLY A 71 20.82 -10.24 -22.75
C GLY A 71 19.57 -10.46 -21.93
N LEU A 72 18.55 -9.61 -22.10
CA LEU A 72 17.26 -9.74 -21.40
C LEU A 72 16.45 -10.96 -21.86
N LEU A 73 16.50 -11.33 -23.13
CA LEU A 73 15.91 -12.56 -23.67
C LEU A 73 16.61 -13.80 -23.12
N ASP A 74 17.93 -13.83 -23.10
CA ASP A 74 18.75 -14.91 -22.56
C ASP A 74 18.47 -15.10 -21.05
N ALA A 75 18.36 -13.99 -20.31
CA ALA A 75 17.95 -13.99 -18.90
C ALA A 75 16.46 -14.30 -18.67
N ARG A 76 15.67 -14.49 -19.72
CA ARG A 76 14.21 -14.70 -19.69
C ARG A 76 13.42 -13.63 -18.98
N LEU A 77 13.92 -12.39 -18.95
CA LEU A 77 13.25 -11.24 -18.36
C LEU A 77 12.26 -10.57 -19.31
N VAL A 78 12.50 -10.69 -20.61
CA VAL A 78 11.57 -10.26 -21.67
C VAL A 78 11.27 -11.42 -22.61
N ARG A 79 10.17 -11.31 -23.34
CA ARG A 79 9.78 -12.25 -24.39
C ARG A 79 9.28 -11.52 -25.64
N GLU A 80 9.32 -12.20 -26.78
CA GLU A 80 8.70 -11.74 -28.02
C GLU A 80 7.20 -12.06 -28.02
N VAL A 81 6.34 -11.09 -28.39
CA VAL A 81 4.87 -11.23 -28.33
C VAL A 81 4.17 -10.96 -29.64
N GLY A 82 4.91 -11.00 -30.73
CA GLY A 82 4.36 -10.82 -32.05
C GLY A 82 5.05 -9.74 -32.85
N ARG A 83 4.36 -9.26 -33.90
CA ARG A 83 4.93 -8.28 -34.83
C ARG A 83 3.94 -7.13 -35.03
N SER A 84 4.40 -5.89 -34.89
CA SER A 84 3.59 -4.73 -35.24
C SER A 84 3.62 -4.53 -36.76
N ARG A 85 2.44 -4.31 -37.37
CA ARG A 85 2.38 -3.74 -38.71
C ARG A 85 2.47 -2.21 -38.55
N GLY A 86 3.60 -1.62 -38.91
CA GLY A 86 3.71 -0.17 -39.04
C GLY A 86 2.85 0.30 -40.21
N GLU A 87 2.19 1.46 -40.07
CA GLU A 87 1.40 2.07 -41.18
C GLU A 87 2.24 2.36 -42.42
N ARG A 88 3.59 2.49 -42.31
CA ARG A 88 4.57 2.65 -43.40
C ARG A 88 5.92 2.08 -42.96
N GLY A 89 6.14 0.75 -42.99
CA GLY A 89 7.46 0.20 -42.66
C GLY A 89 7.47 -1.35 -42.50
N PRO A 90 8.66 -1.96 -42.41
CA PRO A 90 8.79 -3.39 -42.20
C PRO A 90 8.21 -3.80 -40.85
N THR A 91 7.63 -4.99 -40.81
CA THR A 91 7.09 -5.64 -39.62
C THR A 91 8.14 -5.74 -38.52
N ALA A 92 7.89 -5.16 -37.35
CA ALA A 92 8.84 -5.15 -36.22
C ALA A 92 8.40 -6.11 -35.12
N VAL A 93 9.33 -6.88 -34.58
CA VAL A 93 9.13 -7.74 -33.39
C VAL A 93 8.86 -6.84 -32.19
N LEU A 94 7.84 -7.19 -31.38
CA LEU A 94 7.49 -6.55 -30.14
C LEU A 94 8.00 -7.37 -28.95
N TYR A 95 8.50 -6.68 -27.96
CA TYR A 95 9.04 -7.23 -26.71
C TYR A 95 8.19 -6.75 -25.53
N GLU A 96 7.85 -7.68 -24.63
CA GLU A 96 7.20 -7.36 -23.35
C GLU A 96 7.94 -8.03 -22.20
N LEU A 97 7.64 -7.62 -20.98
CA LEU A 97 8.11 -8.29 -19.77
C LEU A 97 7.63 -9.76 -19.80
N ASN A 98 8.53 -10.70 -19.48
CA ASN A 98 8.15 -12.10 -19.40
C ASN A 98 7.38 -12.34 -18.08
N PRO A 99 6.06 -12.64 -18.11
CA PRO A 99 5.29 -12.82 -16.89
C PRO A 99 5.85 -13.91 -15.96
N SER A 100 6.48 -14.95 -16.51
CA SER A 100 7.06 -16.04 -15.75
C SER A 100 8.45 -15.72 -15.16
N ALA A 101 8.98 -14.50 -15.34
CA ALA A 101 10.30 -14.12 -14.79
C ALA A 101 10.30 -14.04 -13.25
N GLY A 102 9.14 -13.91 -12.63
CA GLY A 102 8.95 -13.91 -11.18
C GLY A 102 7.48 -13.93 -10.80
N TRP A 103 7.23 -14.30 -9.56
CA TRP A 103 5.89 -14.38 -8.98
C TRP A 103 5.87 -13.66 -7.65
N VAL A 104 4.75 -13.06 -7.31
CA VAL A 104 4.56 -12.38 -6.02
C VAL A 104 3.26 -12.80 -5.37
N VAL A 105 3.26 -12.81 -4.03
CA VAL A 105 2.07 -13.10 -3.23
C VAL A 105 1.74 -11.87 -2.40
N GLY A 106 0.50 -11.38 -2.53
CA GLY A 106 -0.08 -10.36 -1.66
C GLY A 106 -1.09 -10.98 -0.71
N ILE A 107 -1.01 -10.62 0.57
CA ILE A 107 -1.87 -11.16 1.62
C ILE A 107 -2.48 -10.00 2.41
N ASP A 108 -3.79 -10.00 2.58
CA ASP A 108 -4.56 -9.13 3.47
C ASP A 108 -4.96 -9.91 4.71
N VAL A 109 -4.56 -9.45 5.89
CA VAL A 109 -4.87 -10.06 7.18
C VAL A 109 -5.83 -9.18 7.95
N GLY A 110 -7.12 -9.43 7.78
CA GLY A 110 -8.18 -8.75 8.52
C GLY A 110 -8.74 -9.58 9.67
N ARG A 111 -9.58 -8.95 10.49
CA ARG A 111 -10.27 -9.61 11.62
C ARG A 111 -11.22 -10.73 11.18
N ASN A 112 -11.90 -10.55 10.05
CA ASN A 112 -12.93 -11.46 9.58
C ASN A 112 -12.45 -12.36 8.44
N TRP A 113 -11.46 -11.92 7.68
CA TRP A 113 -10.97 -12.57 6.49
C TRP A 113 -9.45 -12.51 6.40
N VAL A 114 -8.85 -13.58 5.89
CA VAL A 114 -7.52 -13.60 5.31
C VAL A 114 -7.72 -13.80 3.81
N ARG A 115 -7.21 -12.85 3.02
CA ARG A 115 -7.26 -12.88 1.55
C ARG A 115 -5.86 -12.96 1.01
N ALA A 116 -5.65 -13.80 0.01
CA ALA A 116 -4.36 -13.91 -0.66
C ALA A 116 -4.55 -13.93 -2.17
N ALA A 117 -3.62 -13.30 -2.88
CA ALA A 117 -3.54 -13.34 -4.33
C ALA A 117 -2.11 -13.62 -4.79
N LEU A 118 -2.00 -14.39 -5.87
CA LEU A 118 -0.76 -14.64 -6.59
C LEU A 118 -0.78 -13.86 -7.89
N ALA A 119 0.27 -13.10 -8.16
CA ALA A 119 0.43 -12.38 -9.42
C ALA A 119 1.77 -12.71 -10.08
N ASP A 120 1.80 -12.62 -11.41
CA ASP A 120 3.05 -12.64 -12.18
C ASP A 120 3.79 -11.30 -12.03
N ILE A 121 5.04 -11.26 -12.51
CA ILE A 121 5.90 -10.06 -12.41
C ILE A 121 5.35 -8.87 -13.21
N ALA A 122 4.44 -9.09 -14.16
CA ALA A 122 3.74 -8.04 -14.89
C ALA A 122 2.55 -7.47 -14.10
N GLY A 123 2.20 -8.06 -12.95
CA GLY A 123 1.13 -7.61 -12.06
C GLY A 123 -0.23 -8.24 -12.33
N LYS A 124 -0.33 -9.21 -13.24
CA LYS A 124 -1.57 -9.93 -13.50
C LYS A 124 -1.83 -10.94 -12.39
N ILE A 125 -2.93 -10.78 -11.67
CA ILE A 125 -3.39 -11.77 -10.68
C ILE A 125 -3.83 -13.03 -11.43
N VAL A 126 -3.23 -14.18 -11.09
CA VAL A 126 -3.48 -15.47 -11.71
C VAL A 126 -4.26 -16.42 -10.82
N ALA A 127 -4.19 -16.24 -9.51
CA ALA A 127 -4.96 -17.01 -8.54
C ALA A 127 -5.30 -16.16 -7.31
N ARG A 128 -6.42 -16.48 -6.65
CA ARG A 128 -6.90 -15.81 -5.45
C ARG A 128 -7.59 -16.80 -4.51
N ARG A 129 -7.45 -16.55 -3.20
CA ARG A 129 -8.10 -17.32 -2.16
C ARG A 129 -8.48 -16.44 -0.99
N ASP A 130 -9.72 -16.56 -0.54
CA ASP A 130 -10.29 -15.83 0.59
C ASP A 130 -10.80 -16.85 1.62
N GLU A 131 -10.38 -16.73 2.88
CA GLU A 131 -10.80 -17.60 3.98
C GLU A 131 -11.24 -16.79 5.18
N ARG A 132 -12.15 -17.34 5.99
CA ARG A 132 -12.47 -16.77 7.30
C ARG A 132 -11.25 -16.78 8.21
N ALA A 133 -10.94 -15.62 8.82
CA ALA A 133 -9.77 -15.48 9.66
C ALA A 133 -9.86 -16.33 10.94
N ARG A 134 -8.82 -17.07 11.26
CA ARG A 134 -8.70 -17.91 12.45
C ARG A 134 -8.06 -17.13 13.59
N VAL A 135 -8.79 -16.16 14.14
CA VAL A 135 -8.27 -15.18 15.12
C VAL A 135 -8.18 -15.68 16.55
N ALA A 136 -8.31 -17.00 16.79
CA ALA A 136 -8.22 -17.59 18.14
C ALA A 136 -6.86 -17.34 18.83
N SER A 137 -5.76 -17.30 18.04
CA SER A 137 -4.42 -16.99 18.52
C SER A 137 -3.53 -16.48 17.37
N GLN A 138 -2.42 -15.80 17.71
CA GLN A 138 -1.39 -15.42 16.75
C GLN A 138 -0.88 -16.64 15.95
N ARG A 139 -0.57 -17.75 16.65
CA ARG A 139 -0.09 -19.00 16.01
C ARG A 139 -1.07 -19.53 14.96
N SER A 140 -2.37 -19.53 15.29
CA SER A 140 -3.43 -20.00 14.39
C SER A 140 -3.51 -19.13 13.12
N LEU A 141 -3.42 -17.82 13.29
CA LEU A 141 -3.49 -16.87 12.17
C LEU A 141 -2.22 -16.91 11.30
N VAL A 142 -1.03 -17.00 11.92
CA VAL A 142 0.25 -17.17 11.21
C VAL A 142 0.27 -18.49 10.43
N GLY A 143 -0.18 -19.60 11.04
CA GLY A 143 -0.31 -20.88 10.35
C GLY A 143 -1.30 -20.82 9.16
N GLN A 144 -2.40 -20.06 9.31
CA GLN A 144 -3.35 -19.85 8.21
C GLN A 144 -2.73 -19.05 7.07
N ILE A 145 -1.96 -18.00 7.37
CA ILE A 145 -1.24 -17.20 6.35
C ILE A 145 -0.34 -18.10 5.51
N GLY A 146 0.49 -18.94 6.14
CA GLY A 146 1.34 -19.87 5.42
C GLY A 146 0.54 -20.89 4.60
N SER A 147 -0.49 -21.50 5.20
CA SER A 147 -1.33 -22.48 4.52
C SER A 147 -2.01 -21.91 3.28
N ILE A 148 -2.64 -20.75 3.38
CA ILE A 148 -3.35 -20.12 2.25
C ILE A 148 -2.38 -19.72 1.13
N ALA A 149 -1.19 -19.23 1.49
CA ALA A 149 -0.17 -18.82 0.51
C ALA A 149 0.40 -20.01 -0.24
N HIS A 150 0.80 -21.07 0.46
CA HIS A 150 1.34 -22.28 -0.17
C HIS A 150 0.30 -23.03 -1.01
N LEU A 151 -0.95 -23.13 -0.54
CA LEU A 151 -2.04 -23.72 -1.30
C LEU A 151 -2.30 -22.95 -2.59
N LEU A 152 -2.36 -21.61 -2.51
CA LEU A 152 -2.59 -20.74 -3.66
C LEU A 152 -1.53 -20.91 -4.74
N VAL A 153 -0.25 -20.97 -4.34
CA VAL A 153 0.88 -21.18 -5.25
C VAL A 153 0.84 -22.59 -5.86
N GLY A 154 0.52 -23.62 -5.07
CA GLY A 154 0.39 -25.00 -5.54
C GLY A 154 -0.78 -25.19 -6.51
N GLU A 155 -1.95 -24.57 -6.26
CA GLU A 155 -3.12 -24.58 -7.16
C GLU A 155 -2.80 -23.93 -8.52
N ALA A 156 -1.87 -22.97 -8.54
CA ALA A 156 -1.37 -22.37 -9.79
C ALA A 156 -0.31 -23.24 -10.52
N GLY A 157 0.00 -24.43 -10.01
CA GLY A 157 1.01 -25.34 -10.58
C GLY A 157 2.45 -24.88 -10.33
N LEU A 158 2.68 -24.02 -9.34
CA LEU A 158 3.98 -23.44 -9.01
C LEU A 158 4.51 -24.02 -7.69
N GLN A 159 5.84 -23.89 -7.50
CA GLN A 159 6.49 -24.13 -6.23
C GLN A 159 6.78 -22.82 -5.52
N TRP A 160 6.81 -22.83 -4.18
CA TRP A 160 7.11 -21.62 -3.40
C TRP A 160 8.46 -20.97 -3.73
N SER A 161 9.45 -21.77 -4.13
CA SER A 161 10.76 -21.29 -4.59
C SER A 161 10.73 -20.38 -5.82
N GLN A 162 9.62 -20.38 -6.55
CA GLN A 162 9.38 -19.48 -7.70
C GLN A 162 8.79 -18.13 -7.28
N VAL A 163 8.29 -18.02 -6.05
CA VAL A 163 7.80 -16.75 -5.48
C VAL A 163 9.01 -15.88 -5.16
N THR A 164 9.10 -14.75 -5.83
CA THR A 164 10.23 -13.81 -5.69
C THR A 164 10.09 -12.97 -4.45
N HIS A 165 8.87 -12.58 -4.10
CA HIS A 165 8.58 -11.78 -2.91
C HIS A 165 7.12 -11.96 -2.45
N ALA A 166 6.89 -11.77 -1.15
CA ALA A 166 5.56 -11.71 -0.56
C ALA A 166 5.38 -10.40 0.22
N ALA A 167 4.15 -9.89 0.26
CA ALA A 167 3.79 -8.77 1.12
C ALA A 167 2.52 -9.09 1.92
N VAL A 168 2.51 -8.63 3.17
CA VAL A 168 1.43 -8.84 4.12
C VAL A 168 0.87 -7.50 4.57
N GLY A 169 -0.40 -7.26 4.25
CA GLY A 169 -1.22 -6.19 4.79
C GLY A 169 -1.76 -6.56 6.16
N SER A 170 -1.63 -5.66 7.10
CA SER A 170 -2.00 -5.89 8.49
C SER A 170 -2.60 -4.64 9.11
N PRO A 171 -3.64 -4.75 9.95
CA PRO A 171 -4.02 -3.65 10.82
C PRO A 171 -2.88 -3.29 11.77
N GLY A 172 -2.80 -2.01 12.12
CA GLY A 172 -1.80 -1.46 13.02
C GLY A 172 -0.59 -0.87 12.32
N VAL A 173 0.33 -0.32 13.11
CA VAL A 173 1.54 0.37 12.66
C VAL A 173 2.71 -0.59 12.64
N PHE A 174 3.29 -0.82 11.47
CA PHE A 174 4.53 -1.58 11.36
C PHE A 174 5.73 -0.71 11.68
N ASP A 175 6.51 -1.09 12.70
CA ASP A 175 7.79 -0.47 13.05
C ASP A 175 8.94 -1.29 12.41
N PRO A 176 9.53 -0.80 11.31
CA PRO A 176 10.59 -1.54 10.62
C PRO A 176 11.89 -1.65 11.43
N ALA A 177 12.15 -0.69 12.33
CA ALA A 177 13.37 -0.69 13.16
C ALA A 177 13.32 -1.77 14.24
N ARG A 178 12.12 -2.10 14.72
CA ARG A 178 11.90 -3.09 15.77
C ARG A 178 11.32 -4.41 15.27
N GLY A 179 10.90 -4.49 14.01
CA GLY A 179 10.35 -5.69 13.40
C GLY A 179 9.04 -6.18 14.03
N TYR A 180 8.18 -5.28 14.53
CA TYR A 180 6.89 -5.66 15.09
C TYR A 180 5.75 -4.74 14.62
N VAL A 181 4.52 -5.22 14.76
CA VAL A 181 3.30 -4.45 14.50
C VAL A 181 2.78 -3.90 15.82
N ALA A 182 2.69 -2.57 15.93
CA ALA A 182 2.06 -1.90 17.08
C ALA A 182 0.59 -1.60 16.79
N MET A 183 -0.18 -1.28 17.83
CA MET A 183 -1.52 -0.70 17.70
C MET A 183 -2.51 -1.54 16.84
N ALA A 184 -2.48 -2.88 16.99
CA ALA A 184 -3.41 -3.79 16.33
C ALA A 184 -4.45 -4.38 17.32
N PRO A 185 -5.30 -3.57 17.99
CA PRO A 185 -6.19 -4.03 19.06
C PRO A 185 -7.26 -5.00 18.58
N ASN A 186 -7.53 -5.02 17.28
CA ASN A 186 -8.58 -5.85 16.68
C ASN A 186 -8.15 -7.29 16.39
N LEU A 187 -6.84 -7.59 16.48
CA LEU A 187 -6.28 -8.94 16.29
C LEU A 187 -5.57 -9.43 17.57
N PRO A 188 -6.13 -10.40 18.32
CA PRO A 188 -5.55 -10.88 19.56
C PRO A 188 -4.13 -11.41 19.40
N GLY A 189 -3.19 -10.82 20.14
CA GLY A 189 -1.77 -11.21 20.13
C GLY A 189 -0.99 -10.79 18.90
N TRP A 190 -1.59 -10.05 17.95
CA TRP A 190 -0.95 -9.64 16.71
C TRP A 190 0.20 -8.64 16.92
N GLY A 191 0.11 -7.78 17.91
CA GLY A 191 1.16 -6.82 18.27
C GLY A 191 2.30 -7.38 19.17
N ARG A 192 2.50 -8.70 19.23
CA ARG A 192 3.58 -9.29 20.04
C ARG A 192 4.89 -9.35 19.24
N HIS A 193 6.00 -9.25 19.98
CA HIS A 193 7.33 -9.50 19.39
C HIS A 193 7.40 -10.88 18.74
N GLY A 194 8.20 -11.00 17.65
CA GLY A 194 8.38 -12.24 16.92
C GLY A 194 7.27 -12.58 15.92
N LEU A 195 6.28 -11.69 15.71
CA LEU A 195 5.24 -11.90 14.71
C LEU A 195 5.81 -11.94 13.30
N VAL A 196 6.63 -10.96 12.96
CA VAL A 196 7.22 -10.81 11.61
C VAL A 196 8.09 -12.00 11.29
N GLU A 197 8.92 -12.41 12.25
CA GLU A 197 9.78 -13.60 12.16
C GLU A 197 8.95 -14.87 11.97
N ALA A 198 7.89 -15.05 12.75
CA ALA A 198 7.02 -16.22 12.63
C ALA A 198 6.32 -16.31 11.26
N VAL A 199 5.94 -15.17 10.67
CA VAL A 199 5.37 -15.14 9.32
C VAL A 199 6.46 -15.43 8.27
N ARG A 200 7.67 -14.87 8.42
CA ARG A 200 8.81 -15.16 7.53
C ARG A 200 9.18 -16.65 7.56
N GLU A 201 9.26 -17.24 8.74
CA GLU A 201 9.52 -18.67 8.92
C GLU A 201 8.43 -19.52 8.25
N GLN A 202 7.16 -19.15 8.46
CA GLN A 202 6.02 -19.88 7.91
C GLN A 202 5.95 -19.81 6.38
N LEU A 203 6.37 -18.68 5.79
CA LEU A 203 6.42 -18.51 4.34
C LEU A 203 7.75 -18.96 3.73
N GLY A 204 8.82 -19.13 4.54
CA GLY A 204 10.14 -19.51 4.06
C GLY A 204 10.76 -18.49 3.11
N SER A 205 10.39 -17.22 3.26
CA SER A 205 10.87 -16.13 2.40
C SER A 205 10.87 -14.80 3.14
N ASP A 206 11.60 -13.84 2.57
CA ASP A 206 11.56 -12.46 3.01
C ASP A 206 10.21 -11.83 2.65
N VAL A 207 9.63 -11.10 3.61
CA VAL A 207 8.27 -10.58 3.54
C VAL A 207 8.25 -9.09 3.88
N THR A 208 7.56 -8.31 3.08
CA THR A 208 7.24 -6.91 3.41
C THR A 208 5.94 -6.86 4.22
N PHE A 209 5.98 -6.16 5.36
CA PHE A 209 4.79 -5.82 6.13
C PHE A 209 4.41 -4.36 5.88
N GLU A 210 3.11 -4.11 5.70
CA GLU A 210 2.59 -2.75 5.56
C GLU A 210 1.20 -2.65 6.22
N ASN A 211 0.83 -1.44 6.62
CA ASN A 211 -0.53 -1.17 7.10
C ASN A 211 -1.56 -1.38 5.98
N ASP A 212 -2.72 -1.94 6.33
CA ASP A 212 -3.80 -2.28 5.38
C ASP A 212 -4.35 -1.05 4.65
N VAL A 213 -4.51 0.09 5.35
CA VAL A 213 -4.98 1.34 4.73
C VAL A 213 -3.94 1.93 3.78
N ASN A 214 -2.65 1.82 4.13
CA ASN A 214 -1.54 2.20 3.25
C ASN A 214 -1.52 1.38 1.97
N LEU A 215 -1.74 0.07 2.06
CA LEU A 215 -1.85 -0.80 0.88
C LEU A 215 -3.06 -0.44 0.02
N ALA A 216 -4.21 -0.18 0.64
CA ALA A 216 -5.38 0.26 -0.11
C ALA A 216 -5.11 1.58 -0.87
N ALA A 217 -4.35 2.51 -0.29
CA ALA A 217 -3.95 3.74 -0.98
C ALA A 217 -2.96 3.48 -2.13
N LEU A 218 -2.05 2.52 -1.99
CA LEU A 218 -1.18 2.09 -3.10
C LEU A 218 -1.98 1.48 -4.25
N ALA A 219 -3.01 0.69 -3.94
CA ALA A 219 -3.92 0.17 -4.96
C ALA A 219 -4.69 1.30 -5.69
N GLU A 220 -5.17 2.31 -4.96
CA GLU A 220 -5.80 3.49 -5.57
C GLU A 220 -4.83 4.29 -6.43
N ARG A 221 -3.56 4.44 -6.01
CA ARG A 221 -2.50 5.08 -6.79
C ARG A 221 -2.25 4.35 -8.12
N ASP A 222 -2.21 3.04 -8.10
CA ASP A 222 -1.77 2.25 -9.25
C ASP A 222 -2.93 1.82 -10.15
N HIS A 223 -4.11 1.57 -9.60
CA HIS A 223 -5.26 0.97 -10.31
C HIS A 223 -6.57 1.74 -10.16
N GLY A 224 -6.69 2.62 -9.15
CA GLY A 224 -7.93 3.31 -8.81
C GLY A 224 -7.97 4.79 -9.20
N LEU A 225 -8.64 5.57 -8.36
CA LEU A 225 -8.89 7.00 -8.57
C LEU A 225 -7.65 7.87 -8.36
N GLY A 226 -6.63 7.37 -7.67
CA GLY A 226 -5.36 8.04 -7.43
C GLY A 226 -4.39 8.07 -8.64
N ARG A 227 -4.67 7.33 -9.73
CA ARG A 227 -3.76 7.21 -10.89
C ARG A 227 -3.38 8.52 -11.57
N SER A 228 -4.27 9.48 -11.58
CA SER A 228 -4.07 10.79 -12.24
C SER A 228 -3.85 11.93 -11.25
N VAL A 229 -3.71 11.61 -9.96
CA VAL A 229 -3.63 12.57 -8.85
C VAL A 229 -2.32 12.37 -8.10
N ARG A 230 -1.62 13.46 -7.80
CA ARG A 230 -0.34 13.36 -7.08
C ARG A 230 -0.48 13.44 -5.57
N ASN A 231 -1.49 14.19 -5.09
CA ASN A 231 -1.73 14.45 -3.69
C ASN A 231 -3.15 14.01 -3.31
N PHE A 232 -3.28 12.87 -2.67
CA PHE A 232 -4.55 12.39 -2.20
C PHE A 232 -4.43 11.69 -0.84
N VAL A 233 -5.54 11.55 -0.17
CA VAL A 233 -5.66 10.74 1.03
C VAL A 233 -6.74 9.68 0.84
N LEU A 234 -6.51 8.49 1.40
CA LEU A 234 -7.52 7.45 1.51
C LEU A 234 -7.95 7.35 2.96
N LEU A 235 -9.21 7.68 3.22
CA LEU A 235 -9.86 7.58 4.53
C LEU A 235 -10.68 6.29 4.58
N SER A 236 -10.21 5.31 5.31
CA SER A 236 -10.87 4.01 5.49
C SER A 236 -11.72 4.01 6.76
N ILE A 237 -13.02 3.77 6.62
CA ILE A 237 -13.99 3.67 7.73
C ILE A 237 -14.60 2.27 7.73
N GLY A 238 -14.33 1.51 8.79
CA GLY A 238 -14.79 0.13 8.94
C GLY A 238 -14.87 -0.28 10.40
N THR A 239 -14.24 -1.41 10.75
CA THR A 239 -14.08 -1.85 12.14
C THR A 239 -13.26 -0.85 12.96
N GLY A 240 -12.28 -0.19 12.30
CA GLY A 240 -11.49 0.94 12.78
C GLY A 240 -11.53 2.09 11.79
N ILE A 241 -10.75 3.13 12.08
CA ILE A 241 -10.54 4.29 11.21
C ILE A 241 -9.05 4.45 10.96
N GLY A 242 -8.67 4.59 9.69
CA GLY A 242 -7.30 4.88 9.27
C GLY A 242 -7.27 5.84 8.09
N LEU A 243 -6.16 6.53 7.94
CA LEU A 243 -5.87 7.42 6.82
C LEU A 243 -4.53 7.05 6.22
N ALA A 244 -4.46 6.92 4.92
CA ALA A 244 -3.19 6.85 4.20
C ALA A 244 -2.97 8.13 3.40
N LEU A 245 -1.70 8.57 3.38
CA LEU A 245 -1.29 9.81 2.72
C LEU A 245 -0.42 9.49 1.51
N VAL A 246 -0.85 9.93 0.34
CA VAL A 246 -0.03 9.92 -0.88
C VAL A 246 0.25 11.38 -1.24
N ILE A 247 1.50 11.79 -1.14
CA ILE A 247 1.98 13.14 -1.44
C ILE A 247 3.09 13.04 -2.46
N ASP A 248 2.98 13.81 -3.55
CA ASP A 248 3.86 13.73 -4.72
C ASP A 248 3.89 12.32 -5.37
N GLY A 249 2.77 11.61 -5.33
CA GLY A 249 2.66 10.23 -5.82
C GLY A 249 3.35 9.19 -4.94
N GLN A 250 3.82 9.57 -3.74
CA GLN A 250 4.53 8.70 -2.81
C GLN A 250 3.75 8.51 -1.51
N LEU A 251 3.64 7.27 -1.07
CA LEU A 251 3.07 6.94 0.24
C LEU A 251 3.94 7.54 1.36
N ARG A 252 3.33 8.29 2.27
CA ARG A 252 3.99 8.92 3.42
C ARG A 252 3.68 8.17 4.70
N ARG A 253 4.68 7.51 5.25
CA ARG A 253 4.57 6.72 6.49
C ARG A 253 4.87 7.52 7.76
N GLY A 254 5.51 8.70 7.60
CA GLY A 254 6.00 9.49 8.73
C GLY A 254 7.27 8.92 9.37
N ALA A 255 7.76 9.61 10.39
CA ALA A 255 9.01 9.25 11.06
C ALA A 255 8.95 7.90 11.82
N HIS A 256 7.76 7.52 12.28
CA HIS A 256 7.53 6.32 13.12
C HIS A 256 6.51 5.35 12.49
N GLY A 257 6.19 5.51 11.21
CA GLY A 257 5.17 4.72 10.55
C GLY A 257 3.72 5.09 10.92
N ALA A 258 3.52 6.15 11.71
CA ALA A 258 2.22 6.53 12.28
C ALA A 258 1.57 7.73 11.55
N ALA A 259 2.07 8.13 10.39
CA ALA A 259 1.37 9.14 9.60
C ALA A 259 0.00 8.61 9.16
N GLY A 260 -1.05 9.40 9.39
CA GLY A 260 -2.41 8.98 9.08
C GLY A 260 -3.17 8.32 10.23
N GLU A 261 -2.61 8.21 11.42
CA GLU A 261 -3.30 7.70 12.63
C GLU A 261 -4.36 8.70 13.15
N ILE A 262 -5.29 9.08 12.28
CA ILE A 262 -6.37 10.06 12.59
C ILE A 262 -7.41 9.53 13.57
N ALA A 263 -7.41 8.24 13.89
CA ALA A 263 -8.20 7.67 14.96
C ALA A 263 -8.07 8.48 16.27
N TYR A 264 -6.89 9.08 16.49
CA TYR A 264 -6.57 9.88 17.68
C TYR A 264 -6.96 11.36 17.59
N LEU A 265 -7.56 11.83 16.50
CA LEU A 265 -8.13 13.17 16.46
C LEU A 265 -9.17 13.33 17.60
N PRO A 266 -9.18 14.48 18.31
CA PRO A 266 -10.11 14.72 19.42
C PRO A 266 -11.53 15.03 18.93
N ILE A 267 -12.04 14.23 18.01
CA ILE A 267 -13.36 14.34 17.40
C ILE A 267 -14.30 13.34 18.06
N GLY A 268 -15.40 13.80 18.61
CA GLY A 268 -16.40 12.98 19.26
C GLY A 268 -16.82 13.53 20.62
N PRO A 269 -17.85 12.94 21.26
CA PRO A 269 -18.44 13.48 22.49
C PRO A 269 -17.70 13.09 23.76
N ARG A 270 -16.65 12.28 23.69
CA ARG A 270 -15.93 11.75 24.85
C ARG A 270 -14.62 12.46 25.10
N ASP A 271 -14.18 12.47 26.38
CA ASP A 271 -12.88 13.02 26.77
C ASP A 271 -11.74 12.25 26.09
N PRO A 272 -10.85 12.91 25.33
CA PRO A 272 -9.67 12.28 24.73
C PRO A 272 -8.71 11.64 25.77
N LYS A 273 -8.77 12.09 27.01
CA LYS A 273 -7.93 11.58 28.12
C LYS A 273 -8.48 10.29 28.75
N ASP A 274 -9.72 9.90 28.44
CA ASP A 274 -10.28 8.62 28.88
C ASP A 274 -9.37 7.44 28.47
N PRO A 275 -9.11 6.46 29.36
CA PRO A 275 -8.26 5.31 29.06
C PRO A 275 -8.66 4.52 27.80
N VAL A 276 -9.96 4.42 27.51
CA VAL A 276 -10.46 3.75 26.29
C VAL A 276 -10.08 4.56 25.05
N ASN A 277 -10.31 5.88 25.08
CA ASN A 277 -9.98 6.77 23.97
C ASN A 277 -8.48 6.89 23.75
N ARG A 278 -7.68 6.88 24.82
CA ARG A 278 -6.22 6.84 24.71
C ARG A 278 -5.69 5.56 24.05
N ARG A 279 -6.43 4.46 24.15
CA ARG A 279 -6.03 3.16 23.58
C ARG A 279 -6.51 2.96 22.14
N ARG A 280 -7.67 3.50 21.78
CA ARG A 280 -8.31 3.27 20.48
C ARG A 280 -8.45 4.53 19.62
N GLY A 281 -8.33 5.69 20.21
CA GLY A 281 -8.58 6.97 19.55
C GLY A 281 -10.03 7.47 19.73
N THR A 282 -10.16 8.77 19.98
CA THR A 282 -11.48 9.40 20.22
C THR A 282 -12.34 9.37 18.96
N PHE A 283 -11.72 9.64 17.81
CA PHE A 283 -12.43 9.63 16.54
C PHE A 283 -12.85 8.21 16.14
N GLU A 284 -11.98 7.21 16.32
CA GLU A 284 -12.37 5.81 16.06
C GLU A 284 -13.55 5.38 16.94
N GLU A 285 -13.51 5.68 18.24
CA GLU A 285 -14.61 5.37 19.15
C GLU A 285 -15.90 6.07 18.76
N ALA A 286 -15.84 7.24 18.13
CA ALA A 286 -17.03 7.99 17.71
C ALA A 286 -17.59 7.51 16.35
N ALA A 287 -16.74 7.25 15.37
CA ALA A 287 -17.11 7.15 13.95
C ALA A 287 -16.79 5.78 13.30
N ALA A 288 -16.08 4.85 13.96
CA ALA A 288 -16.00 3.48 13.45
C ALA A 288 -17.32 2.73 13.63
N ALA A 289 -17.45 1.57 12.98
CA ALA A 289 -18.68 0.77 12.97
C ALA A 289 -19.29 0.54 14.38
N ALA A 290 -18.47 0.34 15.41
CA ALA A 290 -18.94 0.20 16.79
C ALA A 290 -19.51 1.52 17.35
N GLY A 291 -18.95 2.66 16.97
CA GLY A 291 -19.44 4.00 17.33
C GLY A 291 -20.82 4.25 16.73
N ILE A 292 -21.01 3.96 15.47
CA ILE A 292 -22.28 4.05 14.74
C ILE A 292 -23.36 3.21 15.43
N VAL A 293 -23.03 1.97 15.79
CA VAL A 293 -23.97 1.07 16.49
C VAL A 293 -24.35 1.62 17.87
N ARG A 294 -23.39 2.11 18.65
CA ARG A 294 -23.67 2.74 19.95
C ARG A 294 -24.58 3.97 19.82
N GLU A 295 -24.35 4.79 18.82
CA GLU A 295 -25.18 5.97 18.56
C GLU A 295 -26.60 5.58 18.16
N ALA A 296 -26.76 4.56 17.30
CA ALA A 296 -28.06 4.02 16.91
C ALA A 296 -28.84 3.49 18.14
N GLN A 297 -28.17 2.76 19.04
CA GLN A 297 -28.76 2.28 20.28
C GLN A 297 -29.16 3.43 21.21
N ARG A 298 -28.30 4.44 21.36
CA ARG A 298 -28.59 5.65 22.17
C ARG A 298 -29.83 6.39 21.67
N LEU A 299 -30.05 6.39 20.37
CA LEU A 299 -31.23 7.01 19.75
C LEU A 299 -32.44 6.06 19.66
N GLY A 300 -32.39 4.88 20.27
CA GLY A 300 -33.51 3.96 20.45
C GLY A 300 -33.67 2.87 19.39
N MET A 301 -32.69 2.63 18.51
CA MET A 301 -32.71 1.46 17.63
C MET A 301 -32.45 0.19 18.43
N ARG A 302 -33.20 -0.88 18.11
CA ARG A 302 -33.16 -2.16 18.85
C ARG A 302 -32.21 -3.17 18.21
N PRO A 303 -31.43 -3.95 19.00
CA PRO A 303 -30.62 -5.07 18.52
C PRO A 303 -31.44 -6.16 17.80
N PRO A 304 -30.84 -6.96 16.89
CA PRO A 304 -29.43 -6.96 16.56
C PRO A 304 -29.05 -5.81 15.59
N LEU A 305 -27.94 -5.11 15.86
CA LEU A 305 -27.47 -3.98 15.06
C LEU A 305 -26.02 -4.20 14.59
N SER A 306 -25.77 -3.78 13.38
CA SER A 306 -24.45 -3.54 12.81
C SER A 306 -24.49 -2.19 12.07
N ALA A 307 -23.34 -1.63 11.73
CA ALA A 307 -23.31 -0.42 10.90
C ALA A 307 -24.07 -0.64 9.57
N GLU A 308 -23.91 -1.80 8.95
CA GLU A 308 -24.63 -2.18 7.73
C GLU A 308 -26.17 -2.17 7.92
N VAL A 309 -26.64 -2.69 9.05
CA VAL A 309 -28.09 -2.67 9.39
C VAL A 309 -28.58 -1.24 9.57
N VAL A 310 -27.80 -0.35 10.20
CA VAL A 310 -28.14 1.07 10.40
C VAL A 310 -28.23 1.77 9.04
N PHE A 311 -27.20 1.64 8.19
CA PHE A 311 -27.19 2.25 6.85
C PHE A 311 -28.32 1.70 5.96
N SER A 312 -28.59 0.40 6.02
CA SER A 312 -29.72 -0.22 5.31
C SER A 312 -31.07 0.31 5.80
N ALA A 313 -31.24 0.54 7.10
CA ALA A 313 -32.45 1.14 7.67
C ALA A 313 -32.62 2.62 7.20
N ALA A 314 -31.53 3.38 7.16
CA ALA A 314 -31.53 4.75 6.66
C ALA A 314 -32.02 4.83 5.20
N ARG A 315 -31.52 3.93 4.33
CA ARG A 315 -31.98 3.80 2.93
C ARG A 315 -33.48 3.51 2.81
N ARG A 316 -34.04 2.78 3.77
CA ARG A 316 -35.49 2.50 3.84
C ARG A 316 -36.31 3.61 4.50
N GLY A 317 -35.71 4.76 4.80
CA GLY A 317 -36.40 5.93 5.35
C GLY A 317 -36.59 5.90 6.87
N ASN A 318 -35.88 5.04 7.62
CA ASN A 318 -35.93 5.09 9.08
C ASN A 318 -35.27 6.37 9.58
N ARG A 319 -36.06 7.27 10.20
CA ARG A 319 -35.59 8.60 10.64
C ARG A 319 -34.47 8.54 11.66
N THR A 320 -34.52 7.59 12.61
CA THR A 320 -33.46 7.42 13.61
C THR A 320 -32.16 7.01 12.94
N ALA A 321 -32.20 6.07 12.01
CA ALA A 321 -31.04 5.63 11.26
C ALA A 321 -30.47 6.75 10.36
N GLN A 322 -31.34 7.56 9.73
CA GLN A 322 -30.94 8.73 8.95
C GLN A 322 -30.20 9.73 9.82
N ARG A 323 -30.70 10.01 11.04
CA ARG A 323 -30.00 10.90 11.97
C ARG A 323 -28.62 10.38 12.39
N VAL A 324 -28.47 9.05 12.58
CA VAL A 324 -27.16 8.45 12.86
C VAL A 324 -26.20 8.65 11.70
N VAL A 325 -26.67 8.47 10.45
CA VAL A 325 -25.85 8.67 9.24
C VAL A 325 -25.45 10.16 9.07
N GLU A 326 -26.36 11.11 9.36
CA GLU A 326 -26.05 12.54 9.36
C GLU A 326 -24.94 12.86 10.37
N MET A 327 -25.04 12.37 11.61
CA MET A 327 -24.01 12.55 12.63
C MET A 327 -22.67 11.92 12.23
N GLU A 328 -22.70 10.82 11.51
CA GLU A 328 -21.48 10.20 10.97
C GLU A 328 -20.85 11.11 9.90
N ALA A 329 -21.66 11.64 8.97
CA ALA A 329 -21.20 12.58 7.95
C ALA A 329 -20.61 13.85 8.56
N GLU A 330 -21.25 14.43 9.60
CA GLU A 330 -20.74 15.58 10.37
C GLU A 330 -19.31 15.29 10.93
N ARG A 331 -19.10 14.10 11.52
CA ARG A 331 -17.81 13.69 12.09
C ARG A 331 -16.73 13.49 11.01
N LEU A 332 -17.10 12.87 9.91
CA LEU A 332 -16.20 12.66 8.77
C LEU A 332 -15.83 13.99 8.12
N ALA A 333 -16.79 14.89 7.92
CA ALA A 333 -16.54 16.23 7.40
C ALA A 333 -15.57 17.01 8.30
N LEU A 334 -15.77 16.96 9.63
CA LEU A 334 -14.87 17.61 10.58
C LEU A 334 -13.45 17.05 10.52
N ALA A 335 -13.30 15.73 10.38
CA ALA A 335 -11.99 15.10 10.20
C ALA A 335 -11.32 15.55 8.89
N ILE A 336 -12.06 15.55 7.78
CA ILE A 336 -11.58 16.01 6.47
C ILE A 336 -11.20 17.50 6.55
N ALA A 337 -12.03 18.34 7.16
CA ALA A 337 -11.75 19.76 7.37
C ALA A 337 -10.49 19.98 8.23
N THR A 338 -10.24 19.12 9.21
CA THR A 338 -9.05 19.20 10.07
C THR A 338 -7.75 18.90 9.32
N ILE A 339 -7.75 17.90 8.44
CA ILE A 339 -6.55 17.48 7.70
C ILE A 339 -6.30 18.34 6.46
N THR A 340 -7.33 18.90 5.85
CA THR A 340 -7.24 19.64 4.59
C THR A 340 -6.27 20.82 4.66
N PRO A 341 -6.29 21.72 5.66
CA PRO A 341 -5.37 22.86 5.73
C PRO A 341 -3.90 22.45 5.92
N VAL A 342 -3.66 21.22 6.39
CA VAL A 342 -2.30 20.70 6.66
C VAL A 342 -1.73 19.98 5.44
N LEU A 343 -2.57 19.24 4.70
CA LEU A 343 -2.15 18.34 3.63
C LEU A 343 -2.46 18.88 2.23
N ASP A 344 -3.45 19.76 2.12
CA ASP A 344 -3.99 20.29 0.87
C ASP A 344 -4.16 19.22 -0.23
N PRO A 345 -4.96 18.16 0.04
CA PRO A 345 -5.12 17.06 -0.91
C PRO A 345 -6.06 17.46 -2.04
N GLU A 346 -5.73 17.06 -3.28
CA GLU A 346 -6.61 17.20 -4.44
C GLU A 346 -7.86 16.32 -4.30
N LEU A 347 -7.70 15.16 -3.63
CA LEU A 347 -8.73 14.12 -3.54
C LEU A 347 -8.72 13.46 -2.16
N VAL A 348 -9.92 13.26 -1.61
CA VAL A 348 -10.17 12.39 -0.45
C VAL A 348 -10.97 11.18 -0.95
N ILE A 349 -10.40 10.00 -0.84
CA ILE A 349 -11.04 8.74 -1.23
C ILE A 349 -11.58 8.07 0.03
N LEU A 350 -12.89 7.83 0.10
CA LEU A 350 -13.52 7.09 1.18
C LEU A 350 -13.44 5.59 0.88
N GLY A 351 -12.91 4.81 1.81
CA GLY A 351 -12.80 3.36 1.75
C GLY A 351 -13.40 2.67 2.98
N GLY A 352 -13.21 1.36 3.06
CA GLY A 352 -13.77 0.55 4.14
C GLY A 352 -15.27 0.28 4.02
N GLY A 353 -15.81 -0.54 4.91
CA GLY A 353 -17.20 -0.99 4.82
C GLY A 353 -18.25 0.12 4.96
N VAL A 354 -17.99 1.09 5.83
CA VAL A 354 -18.85 2.27 6.05
C VAL A 354 -18.64 3.28 4.91
N GLY A 355 -17.40 3.57 4.55
CA GLY A 355 -17.04 4.55 3.52
C GLY A 355 -17.65 4.24 2.15
N ARG A 356 -17.98 2.97 1.86
CA ARG A 356 -18.68 2.56 0.64
C ARG A 356 -20.14 3.00 0.53
N SER A 357 -20.73 3.54 1.60
CA SER A 357 -22.11 4.06 1.57
C SER A 357 -22.19 5.47 0.97
N ALA A 358 -21.66 5.62 -0.25
CA ALA A 358 -21.57 6.90 -0.98
C ALA A 358 -22.94 7.61 -1.11
N ASP A 359 -23.98 6.84 -1.35
CA ASP A 359 -25.36 7.28 -1.50
C ASP A 359 -25.93 8.02 -0.30
N LEU A 360 -25.39 7.75 0.89
CA LEU A 360 -25.83 8.35 2.13
C LEU A 360 -24.81 9.31 2.75
N LEU A 361 -23.55 9.25 2.35
CA LEU A 361 -22.47 10.00 3.00
C LEU A 361 -21.96 11.18 2.16
N LEU A 362 -21.87 11.07 0.84
CA LEU A 362 -21.18 12.06 0.01
C LEU A 362 -21.86 13.44 0.06
N GLU A 363 -23.18 13.49 -0.11
CA GLU A 363 -23.90 14.76 -0.10
C GLU A 363 -23.88 15.44 1.27
N PRO A 364 -24.18 14.75 2.40
CA PRO A 364 -24.05 15.34 3.73
C PRO A 364 -22.61 15.80 4.06
N ILE A 365 -21.59 15.01 3.73
CA ILE A 365 -20.18 15.42 3.92
C ILE A 365 -19.88 16.69 3.12
N ASP A 366 -20.28 16.76 1.87
CA ASP A 366 -20.05 17.91 1.01
C ASP A 366 -20.78 19.17 1.52
N HIS A 367 -22.01 19.01 2.04
CA HIS A 367 -22.77 20.06 2.67
C HIS A 367 -22.04 20.63 3.90
N GLU A 368 -21.61 19.78 4.81
CA GLU A 368 -20.89 20.18 6.02
C GLU A 368 -19.54 20.84 5.69
N LEU A 369 -18.77 20.30 4.73
CA LEU A 369 -17.50 20.90 4.32
C LEU A 369 -17.65 22.32 3.78
N ARG A 370 -18.75 22.64 3.07
CA ARG A 370 -19.03 24.01 2.62
C ARG A 370 -19.27 24.98 3.78
N GLN A 371 -19.78 24.50 4.91
CA GLN A 371 -19.99 25.34 6.10
C GLN A 371 -18.72 25.51 6.92
N LEU A 372 -17.85 24.47 6.92
CA LEU A 372 -16.63 24.46 7.74
C LEU A 372 -15.48 25.24 7.11
N MET A 373 -15.40 25.32 5.76
CA MET A 373 -14.23 25.89 5.09
C MET A 373 -14.56 26.48 3.70
N PRO A 374 -13.84 27.56 3.30
CA PRO A 374 -14.05 28.20 2.00
C PRO A 374 -13.45 27.43 0.81
N PHE A 375 -12.55 26.49 1.05
CA PHE A 375 -11.95 25.59 0.06
C PHE A 375 -12.06 24.15 0.57
N LYS A 376 -12.30 23.21 -0.32
CA LYS A 376 -12.47 21.81 0.07
C LYS A 376 -11.93 20.87 -1.00
N PRO A 377 -11.39 19.70 -0.61
CA PRO A 377 -10.99 18.67 -1.54
C PRO A 377 -12.21 18.04 -2.22
N LYS A 378 -11.99 17.39 -3.33
CA LYS A 378 -12.99 16.49 -3.91
C LYS A 378 -13.08 15.22 -3.08
N VAL A 379 -14.28 14.88 -2.58
CA VAL A 379 -14.53 13.64 -1.84
C VAL A 379 -15.20 12.62 -2.76
N VAL A 380 -14.68 11.41 -2.80
CA VAL A 380 -15.17 10.31 -3.66
C VAL A 380 -15.11 8.98 -2.91
N VAL A 381 -15.75 7.94 -3.44
CA VAL A 381 -15.70 6.59 -2.86
C VAL A 381 -14.81 5.68 -3.69
N SER A 382 -13.99 4.86 -3.03
CA SER A 382 -13.14 3.86 -3.65
C SER A 382 -13.95 2.87 -4.50
N PRO A 383 -13.59 2.65 -5.76
CA PRO A 383 -14.18 1.62 -6.59
C PRO A 383 -13.61 0.22 -6.32
N LEU A 384 -12.47 0.11 -5.61
CA LEU A 384 -11.73 -1.13 -5.45
C LEU A 384 -12.32 -2.08 -4.39
N GLY A 385 -13.15 -1.55 -3.48
CA GLY A 385 -13.88 -2.37 -2.50
C GLY A 385 -12.96 -3.22 -1.61
N ASP A 386 -13.33 -4.50 -1.45
CA ASP A 386 -12.60 -5.46 -0.60
C ASP A 386 -11.26 -5.92 -1.21
N ASP A 387 -10.99 -5.57 -2.46
CA ASP A 387 -9.79 -5.96 -3.19
C ASP A 387 -8.62 -5.00 -2.98
N ALA A 388 -8.89 -3.80 -2.48
CA ALA A 388 -7.91 -2.73 -2.38
C ALA A 388 -6.64 -3.15 -1.63
N VAL A 389 -6.78 -3.80 -0.47
CA VAL A 389 -5.63 -4.20 0.37
C VAL A 389 -4.78 -5.26 -0.33
N VAL A 390 -5.41 -6.30 -0.90
CA VAL A 390 -4.69 -7.37 -1.62
C VAL A 390 -3.99 -6.82 -2.87
N GLN A 391 -4.65 -5.95 -3.63
CA GLN A 391 -4.04 -5.29 -4.80
C GLN A 391 -2.84 -4.42 -4.39
N GLY A 392 -2.95 -3.67 -3.29
CA GLY A 392 -1.84 -2.91 -2.74
C GLY A 392 -0.70 -3.79 -2.23
N ALA A 393 -1.01 -4.94 -1.62
CA ALA A 393 -0.01 -5.92 -1.23
C ALA A 393 0.73 -6.49 -2.46
N ILE A 394 0.02 -6.79 -3.54
CA ILE A 394 0.64 -7.17 -4.82
C ILE A 394 1.52 -6.02 -5.34
N ALA A 395 1.04 -4.77 -5.32
CA ALA A 395 1.81 -3.63 -5.83
C ALA A 395 3.16 -3.47 -5.10
N ILE A 396 3.16 -3.47 -3.77
CA ILE A 396 4.41 -3.34 -2.99
C ILE A 396 5.32 -4.59 -3.13
N ALA A 397 4.73 -5.78 -3.26
CA ALA A 397 5.50 -7.00 -3.52
C ALA A 397 6.16 -6.96 -4.90
N LEU A 398 5.50 -6.40 -5.92
CA LEU A 398 6.05 -6.21 -7.26
C LEU A 398 7.21 -5.22 -7.27
N GLU A 399 7.13 -4.11 -6.51
CA GLU A 399 8.25 -3.16 -6.37
C GLU A 399 9.50 -3.90 -5.90
N SER A 400 9.42 -4.67 -4.80
CA SER A 400 10.52 -5.47 -4.25
C SER A 400 10.97 -6.60 -5.18
N ALA A 401 10.04 -7.30 -5.82
CA ALA A 401 10.35 -8.40 -6.73
C ALA A 401 11.07 -7.90 -8.00
N ARG A 402 10.62 -6.79 -8.58
CA ARG A 402 11.24 -6.18 -9.75
C ARG A 402 12.67 -5.73 -9.48
N GLU A 403 12.92 -5.12 -8.32
CA GLU A 403 14.29 -4.78 -7.91
C GLU A 403 15.20 -6.02 -7.88
N ARG A 404 14.73 -7.14 -7.30
CA ARG A 404 15.49 -8.39 -7.20
C ARG A 404 15.70 -9.07 -8.56
N VAL A 405 14.65 -9.17 -9.35
CA VAL A 405 14.67 -9.79 -10.69
C VAL A 405 15.54 -8.97 -11.63
N PHE A 406 15.41 -7.64 -11.61
CA PHE A 406 16.15 -6.74 -12.48
C PHE A 406 17.61 -6.54 -12.04
N ALA A 407 17.96 -6.87 -10.79
CA ALA A 407 19.36 -6.90 -10.34
C ALA A 407 20.12 -8.19 -10.74
N ARG A 408 19.44 -9.23 -11.20
CA ARG A 408 20.07 -10.52 -11.59
C ARG A 408 21.14 -10.38 -12.68
N PRO A 409 20.95 -9.59 -13.77
CA PRO A 409 21.97 -9.41 -14.78
C PRO A 409 23.27 -8.82 -14.23
N VAL A 410 23.18 -7.89 -13.28
CA VAL A 410 24.34 -7.23 -12.65
C VAL A 410 25.13 -8.23 -11.77
N ARG A 411 24.47 -9.13 -11.05
CA ARG A 411 25.11 -10.11 -10.18
C ARG A 411 25.80 -11.25 -10.94
N LEU A 412 25.20 -11.71 -12.03
CA LEU A 412 25.81 -12.74 -12.89
C LEU A 412 27.12 -12.26 -13.49
N LEU A 413 27.22 -10.98 -13.87
CA LEU A 413 28.45 -10.39 -14.40
C LEU A 413 29.54 -10.26 -13.32
N GLN A 414 29.20 -10.05 -12.05
CA GLN A 414 30.19 -9.99 -10.95
C GLN A 414 30.76 -11.37 -10.59
N GLN A 415 30.03 -12.45 -10.81
CA GLN A 415 30.49 -13.84 -10.55
C GLN A 415 31.39 -14.39 -11.68
N VAL A 416 31.28 -13.87 -12.90
CA VAL A 416 32.12 -14.28 -14.04
C VAL A 416 33.47 -13.56 -14.07
N THR A 417 33.58 -12.46 -13.31
CA THR A 417 34.80 -11.62 -13.23
C THR A 417 35.59 -11.83 -11.92
N ALA A 418 35.15 -12.72 -11.04
CA ALA A 418 35.85 -13.19 -9.83
C ALA A 418 36.35 -14.61 -10.02
#